data_e01b89d3601a4f2fff88ac8ee53b64a2
#
_entry.id   e01b89d3601a4f2fff88ac8ee53b64a2
#
_cell.length_a   1.000
_cell.length_b   1.000
_cell.length_c   1.000
_cell.angle_alpha   90.00
_cell.angle_beta   90.00
_cell.angle_gamma   90.00
#
_symmetry.space_group_name_H-M   'P 1'
#
loop_
_entity.id
_entity.type
_entity.pdbx_description
1 polymer ?
#
loop_
_entity_poly.entity_id
_entity_poly.type
_entity_poly.pdbx_seq_one_letter_code
_entity_poly.pdbx_strand_id
1 'polypeptide(L)'
;MGVPMVNKCCYCVSLHTGTLVIAYTYTVWALLELTAYCLLVTLAPLVREGDLSAHKYALYVTAAAVSGVHLLCSLLLIVAAYKKLASLTLPWTIVTGILTALFFVMCLTGISLILQDSGEMLGVEAVIIFVHLMRACVSVYCIVIVHSRHKQIMYEEDEQRFQNSARLYKAVRTSEPAA
;
A
#
# COMPACT_ATOMS: atom_id res chain seq x y z
N MET A 1 5.48 -21.94 0.71
CA MET A 1 5.49 -21.36 2.06
C MET A 1 4.23 -20.49 2.19
N GLY A 2 3.27 -20.89 3.06
CA GLY A 2 2.01 -20.15 3.22
C GLY A 2 2.21 -18.98 4.17
N VAL A 3 1.89 -17.76 3.71
CA VAL A 3 1.81 -16.59 4.59
C VAL A 3 0.72 -16.87 5.65
N PRO A 4 0.98 -16.64 6.95
CA PRO A 4 0.00 -16.88 7.99
C PRO A 4 -1.27 -16.06 7.73
N MET A 5 -2.43 -16.72 7.72
CA MET A 5 -3.72 -16.05 7.56
C MET A 5 -4.14 -15.44 8.89
N VAL A 6 -4.34 -14.12 8.90
CA VAL A 6 -4.84 -13.38 10.07
C VAL A 6 -6.34 -13.23 9.92
N ASN A 7 -7.12 -13.74 10.88
CA ASN A 7 -8.58 -13.68 10.85
C ASN A 7 -9.18 -12.37 11.42
N LYS A 8 -8.39 -11.58 12.16
CA LYS A 8 -8.83 -10.31 12.76
C LYS A 8 -7.70 -9.29 12.70
N CYS A 9 -8.02 -8.04 12.36
CA CYS A 9 -7.10 -6.91 12.47
C CYS A 9 -7.09 -6.43 13.92
N CYS A 10 -5.89 -6.31 14.54
CA CYS A 10 -5.71 -5.77 15.90
C CYS A 10 -6.63 -6.38 16.97
N TYR A 11 -6.96 -7.68 16.90
CA TYR A 11 -7.82 -8.43 17.83
C TYR A 11 -9.30 -7.97 17.91
N CYS A 12 -9.62 -6.70 17.57
CA CYS A 12 -10.92 -6.10 17.82
C CYS A 12 -11.72 -5.77 16.54
N VAL A 13 -11.07 -5.64 15.38
CA VAL A 13 -11.68 -5.11 14.15
C VAL A 13 -11.79 -6.19 13.10
N SER A 14 -12.92 -6.21 12.36
CA SER A 14 -13.09 -7.11 11.23
C SER A 14 -12.04 -6.83 10.15
N LEU A 15 -11.62 -7.85 9.44
CA LEU A 15 -10.59 -7.73 8.39
C LEU A 15 -11.03 -6.75 7.28
N HIS A 16 -12.33 -6.70 6.99
CA HIS A 16 -12.93 -5.73 6.05
C HIS A 16 -12.76 -4.29 6.53
N THR A 17 -13.13 -3.99 7.78
CA THR A 17 -12.99 -2.64 8.35
C THR A 17 -11.52 -2.25 8.48
N GLY A 18 -10.64 -3.19 8.86
CA GLY A 18 -9.20 -2.97 8.90
C GLY A 18 -8.63 -2.58 7.54
N THR A 19 -9.04 -3.26 6.47
CA THR A 19 -8.63 -2.92 5.09
C THR A 19 -9.11 -1.53 4.66
N LEU A 20 -10.35 -1.15 5.03
CA LEU A 20 -10.87 0.19 4.75
C LEU A 20 -10.09 1.28 5.49
N VAL A 21 -9.80 1.09 6.77
CA VAL A 21 -8.99 2.04 7.56
C VAL A 21 -7.61 2.20 6.93
N ILE A 22 -6.95 1.10 6.55
CA ILE A 22 -5.67 1.13 5.85
C ILE A 22 -5.79 1.93 4.55
N ALA A 23 -6.79 1.61 3.72
CA ALA A 23 -6.99 2.27 2.43
C ALA A 23 -7.18 3.78 2.56
N TYR A 24 -8.02 4.23 3.50
CA TYR A 24 -8.22 5.66 3.76
C TYR A 24 -6.97 6.34 4.29
N THR A 25 -6.28 5.73 5.26
CA THR A 25 -5.05 6.28 5.83
C THR A 25 -3.98 6.46 4.76
N TYR A 26 -3.77 5.46 3.91
CA TYR A 26 -2.79 5.54 2.83
C TYR A 26 -3.21 6.52 1.72
N THR A 27 -4.51 6.67 1.45
CA THR A 27 -5.01 7.67 0.50
C THR A 27 -4.73 9.09 0.99
N VAL A 28 -5.04 9.39 2.25
CA VAL A 28 -4.75 10.70 2.86
C VAL A 28 -3.24 10.96 2.86
N TRP A 29 -2.45 9.98 3.25
CA TRP A 29 -0.99 10.10 3.28
C TRP A 29 -0.40 10.36 1.89
N ALA A 30 -0.80 9.57 0.89
CA ALA A 30 -0.34 9.75 -0.49
C ALA A 30 -0.76 11.11 -1.08
N LEU A 31 -1.94 11.62 -0.71
CA LEU A 31 -2.39 12.95 -1.11
C LEU A 31 -1.53 14.05 -0.49
N LEU A 32 -1.19 13.94 0.80
CA LEU A 32 -0.30 14.88 1.47
C LEU A 32 1.11 14.87 0.88
N GLU A 33 1.67 13.69 0.60
CA GLU A 33 2.97 13.56 -0.06
C GLU A 33 2.94 14.18 -1.47
N LEU A 34 1.94 13.87 -2.28
CA LEU A 34 1.79 14.40 -3.62
C LEU A 34 1.71 15.94 -3.61
N THR A 35 0.87 16.50 -2.73
CA THR A 35 0.76 17.97 -2.60
C THR A 35 2.06 18.60 -2.13
N ALA A 36 2.77 18.00 -1.17
CA ALA A 36 4.05 18.49 -0.69
C ALA A 36 5.11 18.51 -1.81
N TYR A 37 5.24 17.40 -2.58
CA TYR A 37 6.20 17.37 -3.69
C TYR A 37 5.81 18.31 -4.83
N CYS A 38 4.54 18.45 -5.16
CA CYS A 38 4.07 19.45 -6.14
C CYS A 38 4.39 20.87 -5.70
N LEU A 39 4.20 21.20 -4.42
CA LEU A 39 4.57 22.50 -3.87
C LEU A 39 6.10 22.72 -3.91
N LEU A 40 6.88 21.72 -3.59
CA LEU A 40 8.35 21.80 -3.68
C LEU A 40 8.81 22.05 -5.13
N VAL A 41 8.23 21.38 -6.11
CA VAL A 41 8.55 21.56 -7.53
C VAL A 41 8.17 22.98 -8.01
N THR A 42 7.03 23.51 -7.55
CA THR A 42 6.52 24.82 -8.02
C THR A 42 7.11 26.00 -7.27
N LEU A 43 7.33 25.88 -5.94
CA LEU A 43 7.80 26.98 -5.09
C LEU A 43 9.32 27.05 -4.95
N ALA A 44 10.03 25.94 -5.06
CA ALA A 44 11.49 25.93 -4.91
C ALA A 44 12.22 26.91 -5.86
N PRO A 45 11.87 27.02 -7.15
CA PRO A 45 12.50 28.00 -8.03
C PRO A 45 12.14 29.45 -7.69
N LEU A 46 11.02 29.71 -7.01
CA LEU A 46 10.55 31.05 -6.65
C LEU A 46 11.21 31.58 -5.36
N VAL A 47 11.58 30.70 -4.44
CA VAL A 47 12.09 31.07 -3.09
C VAL A 47 13.61 31.12 -3.08
N ARG A 48 14.28 30.41 -3.96
CA ARG A 48 15.74 30.30 -3.99
C ARG A 48 16.27 30.97 -5.26
N GLU A 49 16.93 32.11 -5.11
CA GLU A 49 17.64 32.84 -6.19
C GLU A 49 18.84 32.08 -6.81
N GLY A 50 18.96 30.80 -6.57
CA GLY A 50 19.99 29.93 -7.14
C GLY A 50 19.37 28.75 -7.83
N ASP A 51 19.94 28.36 -8.99
CA ASP A 51 19.56 27.16 -9.75
C ASP A 51 19.44 25.94 -8.85
N LEU A 52 18.21 25.44 -8.70
CA LEU A 52 17.99 24.13 -8.10
C LEU A 52 18.73 23.12 -8.97
N SER A 53 19.74 22.44 -8.41
CA SER A 53 20.49 21.48 -9.21
C SER A 53 19.52 20.54 -9.94
N ALA A 54 19.71 20.33 -11.24
CA ALA A 54 18.85 19.51 -12.08
C ALA A 54 18.53 18.13 -11.43
N HIS A 55 19.47 17.64 -10.63
CA HIS A 55 19.34 16.39 -9.87
C HIS A 55 18.24 16.47 -8.79
N LYS A 56 18.17 17.56 -8.02
CA LYS A 56 17.14 17.75 -6.99
C LYS A 56 15.75 17.92 -7.60
N TYR A 57 15.66 18.67 -8.71
CA TYR A 57 14.40 18.80 -9.45
C TYR A 57 13.89 17.44 -9.95
N ALA A 58 14.78 16.65 -10.57
CA ALA A 58 14.42 15.29 -11.03
C ALA A 58 13.95 14.39 -9.88
N LEU A 59 14.59 14.47 -8.71
CA LEU A 59 14.17 13.71 -7.52
C LEU A 59 12.76 14.10 -7.07
N TYR A 60 12.41 15.39 -7.00
CA TYR A 60 11.08 15.83 -6.57
C TYR A 60 10.00 15.45 -7.58
N VAL A 61 10.28 15.56 -8.88
CA VAL A 61 9.35 15.13 -9.93
C VAL A 61 9.12 13.61 -9.86
N THR A 62 10.19 12.84 -9.68
CA THR A 62 10.08 11.38 -9.53
C THR A 62 9.28 11.00 -8.28
N ALA A 63 9.54 11.67 -7.16
CA ALA A 63 8.79 11.45 -5.91
C ALA A 63 7.31 11.80 -6.07
N ALA A 64 6.97 12.90 -6.75
CA ALA A 64 5.59 13.27 -7.06
C ALA A 64 4.90 12.21 -7.94
N ALA A 65 5.58 11.71 -8.98
CA ALA A 65 5.05 10.66 -9.84
C ALA A 65 4.78 9.35 -9.07
N VAL A 66 5.72 8.93 -8.22
CA VAL A 66 5.56 7.74 -7.37
C VAL A 66 4.40 7.91 -6.39
N SER A 67 4.28 9.07 -5.74
CA SER A 67 3.15 9.38 -4.85
C SER A 67 1.82 9.39 -5.58
N GLY A 68 1.78 9.86 -6.83
CA GLY A 68 0.60 9.79 -7.69
C GLY A 68 0.16 8.35 -7.99
N VAL A 69 1.10 7.48 -8.35
CA VAL A 69 0.81 6.05 -8.56
C VAL A 69 0.32 5.40 -7.26
N HIS A 70 0.94 5.71 -6.12
CA HIS A 70 0.53 5.19 -4.83
C HIS A 70 -0.88 5.66 -4.43
N LEU A 71 -1.23 6.91 -4.71
CA LEU A 71 -2.57 7.45 -4.52
C LEU A 71 -3.61 6.69 -5.35
N LEU A 72 -3.36 6.47 -6.64
CA LEU A 72 -4.26 5.69 -7.50
C LEU A 72 -4.46 4.26 -6.99
N CYS A 73 -3.38 3.58 -6.59
CA CYS A 73 -3.47 2.24 -6.02
C CYS A 73 -4.26 2.22 -4.69
N SER A 74 -4.13 3.25 -3.86
CA SER A 74 -4.88 3.37 -2.60
C SER A 74 -6.38 3.59 -2.85
N LEU A 75 -6.73 4.39 -3.86
CA LEU A 75 -8.13 4.54 -4.30
C LEU A 75 -8.71 3.23 -4.84
N LEU A 76 -7.93 2.48 -5.63
CA LEU A 76 -8.33 1.14 -6.09
C LEU A 76 -8.56 0.18 -4.92
N LEU A 77 -7.76 0.27 -3.86
CA LEU A 77 -7.95 -0.53 -2.65
C LEU A 77 -9.27 -0.19 -1.94
N ILE A 78 -9.68 1.09 -1.89
CA ILE A 78 -10.99 1.50 -1.38
C ILE A 78 -12.10 0.83 -2.19
N VAL A 79 -12.05 0.92 -3.52
CA VAL A 79 -13.04 0.29 -4.41
C VAL A 79 -13.05 -1.23 -4.24
N ALA A 80 -11.87 -1.85 -4.13
CA ALA A 80 -11.72 -3.28 -3.89
C ALA A 80 -12.41 -3.73 -2.59
N ALA A 81 -12.22 -2.95 -1.52
CA ALA A 81 -12.84 -3.24 -0.23
C ALA A 81 -14.37 -3.15 -0.27
N TYR A 82 -14.93 -2.12 -0.93
CA TYR A 82 -16.38 -1.97 -1.06
C TYR A 82 -17.01 -3.01 -1.99
N LYS A 83 -16.40 -3.27 -3.15
CA LYS A 83 -16.94 -4.19 -4.15
C LYS A 83 -16.54 -5.66 -3.92
N LYS A 84 -15.72 -5.94 -2.91
CA LYS A 84 -15.17 -7.29 -2.62
C LYS A 84 -14.46 -7.93 -3.82
N LEU A 85 -13.75 -7.13 -4.61
CA LEU A 85 -13.00 -7.60 -5.78
C LEU A 85 -11.55 -7.90 -5.40
N ALA A 86 -11.21 -9.19 -5.32
CA ALA A 86 -9.87 -9.64 -4.95
C ALA A 86 -8.77 -9.10 -5.89
N SER A 87 -9.04 -9.06 -7.19
CA SER A 87 -8.06 -8.62 -8.21
C SER A 87 -7.57 -7.18 -8.02
N LEU A 88 -8.42 -6.27 -7.48
CA LEU A 88 -8.07 -4.87 -7.28
C LEU A 88 -7.21 -4.61 -6.03
N THR A 89 -7.05 -5.60 -5.15
CA THR A 89 -6.17 -5.47 -3.98
C THR A 89 -4.70 -5.71 -4.33
N LEU A 90 -4.42 -6.45 -5.42
CA LEU A 90 -3.07 -6.81 -5.86
C LEU A 90 -2.20 -5.60 -6.24
N PRO A 91 -2.66 -4.64 -7.07
CA PRO A 91 -1.84 -3.49 -7.45
C PRO A 91 -1.33 -2.72 -6.24
N TRP A 92 -2.19 -2.48 -5.25
CA TRP A 92 -1.80 -1.79 -4.03
C TRP A 92 -0.75 -2.58 -3.23
N THR A 93 -0.95 -3.90 -3.08
CA THR A 93 -0.02 -4.77 -2.33
C THR A 93 1.37 -4.78 -2.98
N ILE A 94 1.44 -4.87 -4.32
CA ILE A 94 2.70 -4.89 -5.08
C ILE A 94 3.41 -3.54 -4.95
N VAL A 95 2.72 -2.44 -5.24
CA VAL A 95 3.31 -1.09 -5.19
C VAL A 95 3.78 -0.76 -3.78
N THR A 96 2.95 -1.00 -2.76
CA THR A 96 3.34 -0.76 -1.37
C THR A 96 4.49 -1.66 -0.94
N GLY A 97 4.53 -2.92 -1.40
CA GLY A 97 5.64 -3.83 -1.13
C GLY A 97 6.97 -3.34 -1.71
N ILE A 98 6.98 -2.90 -2.96
CA ILE A 98 8.16 -2.33 -3.62
C ILE A 98 8.62 -1.06 -2.89
N LEU A 99 7.71 -0.14 -2.58
CA LEU A 99 8.04 1.10 -1.87
C LEU A 99 8.59 0.81 -0.47
N THR A 100 8.01 -0.15 0.25
CA THR A 100 8.50 -0.56 1.56
C THR A 100 9.91 -1.12 1.49
N ALA A 101 10.22 -1.96 0.49
CA ALA A 101 11.56 -2.48 0.27
C ALA A 101 12.58 -1.36 -0.04
N LEU A 102 12.19 -0.39 -0.88
CA LEU A 102 13.02 0.78 -1.17
C LEU A 102 13.29 1.62 0.08
N PHE A 103 12.27 1.85 0.92
CA PHE A 103 12.45 2.56 2.19
C PHE A 103 13.39 1.82 3.14
N PHE A 104 13.34 0.49 3.20
CA PHE A 104 14.29 -0.30 3.98
C PHE A 104 15.73 -0.10 3.50
N VAL A 105 15.96 -0.15 2.19
CA VAL A 105 17.29 0.10 1.61
C VAL A 105 17.77 1.51 1.94
N MET A 106 16.91 2.52 1.80
CA MET A 106 17.23 3.91 2.15
C MET A 106 17.55 4.08 3.64
N CYS A 107 16.83 3.39 4.54
CA CYS A 107 17.14 3.41 5.96
C CYS A 107 18.50 2.78 6.27
N LEU A 108 18.83 1.64 5.65
CA LEU A 108 20.12 0.98 5.85
C LEU A 108 21.29 1.84 5.36
N THR A 109 21.14 2.47 4.19
CA THR A 109 22.17 3.40 3.66
C THR A 109 22.30 4.65 4.54
N GLY A 110 21.18 5.20 5.04
CA GLY A 110 21.18 6.33 5.97
C GLY A 110 21.89 6.01 7.29
N ILE A 111 21.60 4.85 7.88
CA ILE A 111 22.30 4.39 9.10
C ILE A 111 23.80 4.25 8.85
N SER A 112 24.19 3.69 7.70
CA SER A 112 25.59 3.52 7.34
C SER A 112 26.32 4.87 7.23
N LEU A 113 25.65 5.89 6.65
CA LEU A 113 26.21 7.25 6.54
C LEU A 113 26.35 7.93 7.92
N ILE A 114 25.34 7.80 8.80
CA ILE A 114 25.41 8.34 10.16
C ILE A 114 26.57 7.73 10.96
N LEU A 115 26.83 6.44 10.80
CA LEU A 115 27.94 5.78 11.50
C LEU A 115 29.32 6.23 11.00
N GLN A 116 29.41 6.77 9.78
CA GLN A 116 30.65 7.28 9.20
C GLN A 116 30.89 8.76 9.50
N ASP A 117 29.84 9.54 9.71
CA ASP A 117 29.89 10.98 9.93
C ASP A 117 29.62 11.31 11.40
N SER A 118 30.58 11.94 12.07
CA SER A 118 30.48 12.37 13.47
C SER A 118 30.03 13.84 13.63
N GLY A 119 29.25 14.36 12.65
CA GLY A 119 28.89 15.76 12.57
C GLY A 119 27.71 16.17 13.48
N GLU A 120 27.51 17.48 13.66
CA GLU A 120 26.49 18.09 14.55
C GLU A 120 25.03 17.83 14.13
N MET A 121 24.76 17.38 12.90
CA MET A 121 23.40 17.13 12.36
C MET A 121 22.85 15.71 12.67
N LEU A 122 23.60 14.90 13.40
CA LEU A 122 23.27 13.49 13.70
C LEU A 122 21.87 13.29 14.30
N GLY A 123 21.39 14.23 15.11
CA GLY A 123 20.09 14.10 15.79
C GLY A 123 18.90 14.18 14.85
N VAL A 124 18.89 15.09 13.89
CA VAL A 124 17.77 15.27 12.94
C VAL A 124 17.72 14.12 11.95
N GLU A 125 18.86 13.70 11.43
CA GLU A 125 18.96 12.57 10.50
C GLU A 125 18.53 11.25 11.14
N ALA A 126 18.92 11.01 12.39
CA ALA A 126 18.49 9.83 13.16
C ALA A 126 16.96 9.79 13.35
N VAL A 127 16.33 10.94 13.65
CA VAL A 127 14.87 11.04 13.78
C VAL A 127 14.20 10.73 12.44
N ILE A 128 14.69 11.28 11.34
CA ILE A 128 14.13 11.01 9.99
C ILE A 128 14.19 9.50 9.67
N ILE A 129 15.34 8.87 9.89
CA ILE A 129 15.53 7.44 9.65
C ILE A 129 14.60 6.61 10.54
N PHE A 130 14.48 6.97 11.82
CA PHE A 130 13.58 6.28 12.76
C PHE A 130 12.11 6.36 12.29
N VAL A 131 11.63 7.53 11.87
CA VAL A 131 10.27 7.71 11.33
C VAL A 131 10.05 6.84 10.08
N HIS A 132 11.03 6.78 9.16
CA HIS A 132 10.92 5.95 7.96
C HIS A 132 10.94 4.45 8.29
N LEU A 133 11.73 4.03 9.27
CA LEU A 133 11.77 2.64 9.73
C LEU A 133 10.43 2.23 10.36
N MET A 134 9.86 3.08 11.24
CA MET A 134 8.54 2.84 11.82
C MET A 134 7.45 2.76 10.74
N ARG A 135 7.49 3.64 9.75
CA ARG A 135 6.60 3.60 8.59
C ARG A 135 6.74 2.27 7.82
N ALA A 136 7.96 1.82 7.56
CA ALA A 136 8.20 0.56 6.87
C ALA A 136 7.64 -0.64 7.65
N CYS A 137 7.83 -0.70 8.97
CA CYS A 137 7.26 -1.74 9.82
C CYS A 137 5.72 -1.76 9.78
N VAL A 138 5.07 -0.58 9.87
CA VAL A 138 3.62 -0.46 9.75
C VAL A 138 3.16 -0.91 8.36
N SER A 139 3.88 -0.56 7.29
CA SER A 139 3.56 -0.96 5.93
C SER A 139 3.59 -2.48 5.75
N VAL A 140 4.59 -3.18 6.31
CA VAL A 140 4.66 -4.65 6.29
C VAL A 140 3.43 -5.26 6.95
N TYR A 141 3.04 -4.74 8.12
CA TYR A 141 1.84 -5.21 8.82
C TYR A 141 0.57 -4.98 7.98
N CYS A 142 0.42 -3.80 7.37
CA CYS A 142 -0.70 -3.47 6.49
C CYS A 142 -0.77 -4.39 5.27
N ILE A 143 0.37 -4.71 4.64
CA ILE A 143 0.48 -5.64 3.52
C ILE A 143 -0.04 -7.03 3.92
N VAL A 144 0.34 -7.53 5.09
CA VAL A 144 -0.13 -8.84 5.60
C VAL A 144 -1.65 -8.84 5.78
N ILE A 145 -2.23 -7.76 6.32
CA ILE A 145 -3.70 -7.62 6.50
C ILE A 145 -4.42 -7.62 5.15
N VAL A 146 -3.98 -6.78 4.21
CA VAL A 146 -4.61 -6.67 2.88
C VAL A 146 -4.46 -7.98 2.10
N HIS A 147 -3.30 -8.65 2.19
CA HIS A 147 -3.09 -9.96 1.59
C HIS A 147 -3.99 -11.05 2.21
N SER A 148 -4.18 -11.03 3.52
CA SER A 148 -5.10 -11.96 4.20
C SER A 148 -6.54 -11.72 3.76
N ARG A 149 -6.96 -10.46 3.58
CA ARG A 149 -8.28 -10.10 3.05
C ARG A 149 -8.45 -10.54 1.59
N HIS A 150 -7.43 -10.35 0.76
CA HIS A 150 -7.42 -10.84 -0.63
C HIS A 150 -7.73 -12.34 -0.70
N LYS A 151 -7.03 -13.15 0.09
CA LYS A 151 -7.29 -14.59 0.17
C LYS A 151 -8.69 -14.91 0.63
N GLN A 152 -9.18 -14.22 1.65
CA GLN A 152 -10.54 -14.43 2.15
C GLN A 152 -11.59 -14.17 1.07
N ILE A 153 -11.45 -13.08 0.30
CA ILE A 153 -12.37 -12.77 -0.81
C ILE A 153 -12.31 -13.87 -1.88
N MET A 154 -11.13 -14.35 -2.25
CA MET A 154 -10.97 -15.45 -3.21
C MET A 154 -11.71 -16.73 -2.73
N TYR A 155 -11.56 -17.10 -1.46
CA TYR A 155 -12.29 -18.26 -0.92
C TYR A 155 -13.80 -18.06 -0.94
N GLU A 156 -14.30 -16.85 -0.59
CA GLU A 156 -15.72 -16.51 -0.66
C GLU A 156 -16.23 -16.61 -2.11
N GLU A 157 -15.48 -16.15 -3.11
CA GLU A 157 -15.80 -16.23 -4.54
C GLU A 157 -15.85 -17.68 -5.04
N ASP A 158 -14.87 -18.49 -4.66
CA ASP A 158 -14.79 -19.90 -5.08
C ASP A 158 -15.95 -20.72 -4.48
N GLU A 159 -16.30 -20.47 -3.21
CA GLU A 159 -17.43 -21.11 -2.56
C GLU A 159 -18.77 -20.74 -3.23
N GLN A 160 -18.96 -19.47 -3.59
CA GLN A 160 -20.14 -19.01 -4.33
C GLN A 160 -20.23 -19.66 -5.72
N ARG A 161 -19.10 -19.77 -6.44
CA ARG A 161 -19.05 -20.46 -7.74
C ARG A 161 -19.45 -21.93 -7.61
N PHE A 162 -18.94 -22.61 -6.58
CA PHE A 162 -19.28 -24.00 -6.30
C PHE A 162 -20.76 -24.18 -5.99
N GLN A 163 -21.32 -23.34 -5.12
CA GLN A 163 -22.74 -23.37 -4.78
C GLN A 163 -23.63 -23.09 -6.00
N ASN A 164 -23.28 -22.13 -6.86
CA ASN A 164 -24.02 -21.81 -8.07
C ASN A 164 -23.98 -22.99 -9.08
N SER A 165 -22.83 -23.63 -9.25
CA SER A 165 -22.67 -24.81 -10.10
C SER A 165 -23.53 -25.98 -9.59
N ALA A 166 -23.53 -26.20 -8.26
CA ALA A 166 -24.35 -27.25 -7.66
C ALA A 166 -25.88 -26.99 -7.84
N ARG A 167 -26.32 -25.73 -7.76
CA ARG A 167 -27.70 -25.33 -8.02
C ARG A 167 -28.09 -25.56 -9.47
N LEU A 168 -27.25 -25.22 -10.42
CA LEU A 168 -27.46 -25.47 -11.86
C LEU A 168 -27.58 -26.96 -12.15
N TYR A 169 -26.68 -27.76 -11.58
CA TYR A 169 -26.72 -29.23 -11.74
C TYR A 169 -28.05 -29.83 -11.21
N LYS A 170 -28.53 -29.33 -10.08
CA LYS A 170 -29.80 -29.78 -9.48
C LYS A 170 -31.00 -29.37 -10.35
N ALA A 171 -30.98 -28.15 -10.92
CA ALA A 171 -32.04 -27.66 -11.80
C ALA A 171 -32.12 -28.46 -13.11
N VAL A 172 -30.98 -28.80 -13.73
CA VAL A 172 -30.91 -29.63 -14.93
C VAL A 172 -31.46 -31.04 -14.67
N ARG A 173 -31.10 -31.66 -13.56
CA ARG A 173 -31.57 -33.00 -13.18
C ARG A 173 -33.07 -33.07 -12.92
N THR A 174 -33.67 -31.99 -12.40
CA THR A 174 -35.13 -31.93 -12.16
C THR A 174 -35.93 -31.61 -13.43
N SER A 175 -35.32 -31.13 -14.49
CA SER A 175 -35.96 -30.83 -15.78
C SER A 175 -35.94 -32.01 -16.77
N GLU A 176 -35.25 -33.12 -16.46
CA GLU A 176 -35.27 -34.32 -17.28
C GLU A 176 -36.61 -35.02 -17.09
N PRO A 177 -37.49 -35.09 -18.13
CA PRO A 177 -38.76 -35.78 -18.02
C PRO A 177 -38.49 -37.29 -17.83
N ALA A 178 -39.12 -37.86 -16.81
CA ALA A 178 -39.17 -39.30 -16.64
C ALA A 178 -39.72 -39.93 -17.92
N ALA A 179 -38.84 -40.56 -18.70
CA ALA A 179 -39.19 -41.33 -19.89
C ALA A 179 -39.83 -42.67 -19.54
#